data_a3db86bffad57680679d3291414aa27d
#
_entry.id   a3db86bffad57680679d3291414aa27d
#
_cell.length_a   1.000
_cell.length_b   1.000
_cell.length_c   1.000
_cell.angle_alpha   90.00
_cell.angle_beta   90.00
_cell.angle_gamma   90.00
#
_symmetry.space_group_name_H-M   'P 1'
#
loop_
_entity.id
_entity.type
_entity.pdbx_description
1 polymer ?
#
loop_
_entity_poly.entity_id
_entity_poly.type
_entity_poly.pdbx_seq_one_letter_code
_entity_poly.pdbx_strand_id
1 'polypeptide(L)'
;SRRRHTRYIGDWSSDVCSSDLYTMSTLQRITKELKEIQNDPPANCSAGPEGDDMYEWQASIMGPKDSPYSGGVFWLKIHFPKDYPFKPPKVMFLTRIYHPNISSSGAICIDILKDNWSPALTISKVLLCICSLLDDPNPDDPLVPDIAELFNSDREAYNTKAKVMTLQ
;
A
#
# COMPACT_ATOMS: atom_id res chain seq x y z
N SER A 1 -47.51 -11.06 16.95
CA SER A 1 -46.24 -10.64 17.54
C SER A 1 -45.04 -11.00 16.67
N ARG A 2 -45.05 -12.15 16.01
CA ARG A 2 -43.97 -12.56 15.13
C ARG A 2 -43.85 -11.65 13.91
N ARG A 3 -44.94 -11.25 13.29
CA ARG A 3 -44.94 -10.35 12.16
C ARG A 3 -44.38 -8.98 12.54
N ARG A 4 -44.78 -8.47 13.69
CA ARG A 4 -44.33 -7.19 14.20
C ARG A 4 -42.83 -7.22 14.46
N HIS A 5 -42.38 -8.32 15.05
CA HIS A 5 -40.97 -8.51 15.37
C HIS A 5 -40.10 -8.59 14.10
N THR A 6 -40.53 -9.36 13.11
CA THR A 6 -39.82 -9.49 11.85
C THR A 6 -39.78 -8.15 11.10
N ARG A 7 -40.90 -7.44 11.04
CA ARG A 7 -40.98 -6.15 10.39
C ARG A 7 -40.07 -5.13 11.08
N TYR A 8 -40.05 -5.14 12.38
CA TYR A 8 -39.20 -4.26 13.16
C TYR A 8 -37.74 -4.48 12.85
N ILE A 9 -37.31 -5.72 12.80
CA ILE A 9 -35.92 -6.06 12.47
C ILE A 9 -35.57 -5.62 11.03
N GLY A 10 -36.47 -5.86 10.08
CA GLY A 10 -36.26 -5.46 8.69
C GLY A 10 -36.14 -3.96 8.51
N ASP A 11 -37.06 -3.21 9.10
CA ASP A 11 -37.04 -1.75 9.03
C ASP A 11 -35.80 -1.18 9.69
N TRP A 12 -35.44 -1.73 10.82
CA TRP A 12 -34.28 -1.27 11.56
C TRP A 12 -32.98 -1.47 10.79
N SER A 13 -32.83 -2.62 10.16
CA SER A 13 -31.61 -2.90 9.39
C SER A 13 -31.51 -2.06 8.12
N SER A 14 -32.63 -1.71 7.50
CA SER A 14 -32.59 -0.95 6.25
C SER A 14 -32.32 0.55 6.47
N ASP A 15 -32.83 1.12 7.55
CA ASP A 15 -32.79 2.57 7.74
C ASP A 15 -31.58 3.08 8.52
N VAL A 16 -31.08 2.29 9.47
CA VAL A 16 -30.09 2.79 10.44
C VAL A 16 -28.71 2.19 10.23
N CYS A 17 -28.64 0.95 9.82
CA CYS A 17 -27.40 0.20 9.93
C CYS A 17 -26.49 0.22 8.70
N SER A 18 -26.94 0.72 7.56
CA SER A 18 -26.13 0.57 6.33
C SER A 18 -24.83 1.36 6.34
N SER A 19 -24.89 2.62 6.75
CA SER A 19 -23.66 3.44 6.80
C SER A 19 -22.79 3.08 7.99
N ASP A 20 -23.42 2.79 9.14
CA ASP A 20 -22.69 2.41 10.35
C ASP A 20 -22.00 1.04 10.19
N LEU A 21 -22.73 0.06 9.64
CA LEU A 21 -22.16 -1.26 9.34
C LEU A 21 -21.02 -1.16 8.34
N TYR A 22 -21.16 -0.30 7.35
CA TYR A 22 -20.12 -0.10 6.35
C TYR A 22 -18.85 0.47 6.98
N THR A 23 -18.98 1.51 7.82
CA THR A 23 -17.84 2.11 8.53
C THR A 23 -17.24 1.12 9.52
N MET A 24 -18.06 0.39 10.26
CA MET A 24 -17.57 -0.63 11.19
C MET A 24 -16.87 -1.76 10.46
N SER A 25 -17.38 -2.18 9.32
CA SER A 25 -16.75 -3.20 8.49
C SER A 25 -15.35 -2.77 8.02
N THR A 26 -15.20 -1.53 7.61
CA THR A 26 -13.89 -0.97 7.23
C THR A 26 -12.92 -0.99 8.40
N LEU A 27 -13.35 -0.49 9.54
CA LEU A 27 -12.51 -0.45 10.73
C LEU A 27 -12.15 -1.86 11.21
N GLN A 28 -13.10 -2.78 11.19
CA GLN A 28 -12.84 -4.18 11.53
C GLN A 28 -11.83 -4.81 10.59
N ARG A 29 -11.95 -4.54 9.31
CA ARG A 29 -11.00 -5.02 8.31
C ARG A 29 -9.59 -4.49 8.56
N ILE A 30 -9.46 -3.19 8.79
CA ILE A 30 -8.17 -2.56 9.09
C ILE A 30 -7.57 -3.14 10.38
N THR A 31 -8.38 -3.31 11.41
CA THR A 31 -7.94 -3.89 12.68
C THR A 31 -7.46 -5.34 12.50
N LYS A 32 -8.17 -6.11 11.69
CA LYS A 32 -7.80 -7.49 11.39
C LYS A 32 -6.45 -7.54 10.67
N GLU A 33 -6.26 -6.69 9.66
CA GLU A 33 -5.00 -6.64 8.93
C GLU A 33 -3.84 -6.20 9.82
N LEU A 34 -4.09 -5.27 10.75
CA LEU A 34 -3.07 -4.87 11.72
C LEU A 34 -2.62 -6.05 12.57
N LYS A 35 -3.56 -6.86 13.06
CA LYS A 35 -3.23 -8.05 13.85
C LYS A 35 -2.46 -9.06 13.02
N GLU A 36 -2.84 -9.26 11.78
CA GLU A 36 -2.14 -10.18 10.88
C GLU A 36 -0.68 -9.74 10.66
N ILE A 37 -0.47 -8.45 10.43
CA ILE A 37 0.89 -7.89 10.24
C ILE A 37 1.70 -8.00 11.52
N GLN A 38 1.10 -7.77 12.68
CA GLN A 38 1.79 -7.90 13.96
C GLN A 38 2.21 -9.33 14.27
N ASN A 39 1.38 -10.30 13.88
CA ASN A 39 1.64 -11.72 14.14
C ASN A 39 2.60 -12.33 13.11
N ASP A 40 2.47 -11.91 11.85
CA ASP A 40 3.26 -12.45 10.75
C ASP A 40 3.61 -11.31 9.77
N PRO A 41 4.58 -10.46 10.13
CA PRO A 41 4.94 -9.34 9.26
C PRO A 41 5.56 -9.82 7.95
N PRO A 42 5.30 -9.11 6.84
CA PRO A 42 5.97 -9.42 5.58
C PRO A 42 7.48 -9.27 5.72
N ALA A 43 8.23 -10.08 4.98
CA ALA A 43 9.69 -10.04 5.04
C ALA A 43 10.22 -8.64 4.70
N ASN A 44 11.07 -8.10 5.57
CA ASN A 44 11.72 -6.79 5.41
C ASN A 44 10.74 -5.61 5.37
N CYS A 45 9.53 -5.79 5.85
CA CYS A 45 8.52 -4.73 5.92
C CYS A 45 7.92 -4.63 7.31
N SER A 46 7.49 -3.43 7.66
CA SER A 46 6.67 -3.22 8.85
C SER A 46 5.60 -2.18 8.53
N ALA A 47 4.48 -2.24 9.24
CA ALA A 47 3.40 -1.28 9.06
C ALA A 47 2.53 -1.21 10.31
N GLY A 48 1.96 -0.05 10.56
CA GLY A 48 1.05 0.16 11.67
C GLY A 48 0.49 1.57 11.69
N PRO A 49 -0.51 1.83 12.54
CA PRO A 49 -1.10 3.15 12.65
C PRO A 49 -0.10 4.20 13.08
N GLU A 50 -0.25 5.39 12.52
CA GLU A 50 0.50 6.56 12.95
C GLU A 50 -0.38 7.36 13.91
N GLY A 51 -0.05 7.35 15.20
CA GLY A 51 -0.85 8.01 16.22
C GLY A 51 -2.15 7.28 16.51
N ASP A 52 -3.21 8.03 16.74
CA ASP A 52 -4.51 7.51 17.18
C ASP A 52 -5.48 7.20 16.04
N ASP A 53 -5.12 7.56 14.81
CA ASP A 53 -6.00 7.39 13.67
C ASP A 53 -5.73 6.07 12.96
N MET A 54 -6.68 5.13 13.05
CA MET A 54 -6.56 3.81 12.42
C MET A 54 -6.59 3.87 10.89
N TYR A 55 -7.00 4.97 10.30
CA TYR A 55 -7.03 5.14 8.84
C TYR A 55 -5.72 5.69 8.28
N GLU A 56 -4.81 6.12 9.14
CA GLU A 56 -3.50 6.64 8.75
C GLU A 56 -2.41 5.72 9.30
N TRP A 57 -1.70 5.06 8.39
CA TRP A 57 -0.61 4.15 8.76
C TRP A 57 0.71 4.65 8.22
N GLN A 58 1.77 4.26 8.90
CA GLN A 58 3.14 4.39 8.41
C GLN A 58 3.72 3.00 8.21
N ALA A 59 4.47 2.84 7.13
CA ALA A 59 5.13 1.57 6.82
C ALA A 59 6.60 1.83 6.53
N SER A 60 7.39 0.78 6.66
CA SER A 60 8.80 0.81 6.26
C SER A 60 9.11 -0.42 5.42
N ILE A 61 9.94 -0.24 4.40
CA ILE A 61 10.43 -1.30 3.53
C ILE A 61 11.94 -1.22 3.52
N MET A 62 12.60 -2.34 3.78
CA MET A 62 14.05 -2.46 3.60
C MET A 62 14.33 -2.80 2.14
N GLY A 63 15.29 -2.13 1.53
CA GLY A 63 15.67 -2.41 0.16
C GLY A 63 16.09 -3.86 -0.04
N PRO A 64 15.62 -4.52 -1.13
CA PRO A 64 15.99 -5.93 -1.39
C PRO A 64 17.50 -6.10 -1.51
N LYS A 65 18.01 -7.23 -0.97
CA LYS A 65 19.46 -7.46 -0.85
C LYS A 65 20.20 -7.41 -2.17
N ASP A 66 19.61 -7.94 -3.23
CA ASP A 66 20.24 -8.04 -4.53
C ASP A 66 19.88 -6.88 -5.46
N SER A 67 19.33 -5.81 -4.91
CA SER A 67 18.93 -4.62 -5.66
C SER A 67 19.85 -3.44 -5.34
N PRO A 68 19.82 -2.39 -6.16
CA PRO A 68 20.56 -1.16 -5.88
C PRO A 68 20.06 -0.43 -4.64
N TYR A 69 18.93 -0.83 -4.10
CA TYR A 69 18.33 -0.25 -2.88
C TYR A 69 18.76 -0.96 -1.61
N SER A 70 19.61 -1.97 -1.73
CA SER A 70 20.09 -2.73 -0.56
C SER A 70 20.76 -1.82 0.46
N GLY A 71 20.42 -2.03 1.72
CA GLY A 71 20.93 -1.21 2.84
C GLY A 71 20.10 0.03 3.12
N GLY A 72 19.12 0.36 2.28
CA GLY A 72 18.22 1.49 2.50
C GLY A 72 16.96 1.08 3.25
N VAL A 73 16.40 2.02 3.99
CA VAL A 73 15.09 1.89 4.62
C VAL A 73 14.19 2.97 4.05
N PHE A 74 13.07 2.57 3.48
CA PHE A 74 12.15 3.48 2.81
C PHE A 74 10.86 3.57 3.60
N TRP A 75 10.48 4.77 3.98
CA TRP A 75 9.27 5.03 4.72
C TRP A 75 8.13 5.37 3.77
N LEU A 76 6.95 4.85 4.08
CA LEU A 76 5.75 5.04 3.28
C LEU A 76 4.61 5.51 4.18
N LYS A 77 3.70 6.26 3.58
CA LYS A 77 2.44 6.62 4.23
C LYS A 77 1.31 5.87 3.54
N ILE A 78 0.40 5.33 4.35
CA ILE A 78 -0.76 4.59 3.89
C ILE A 78 -2.00 5.27 4.44
N HIS A 79 -2.92 5.64 3.55
CA HIS A 79 -4.21 6.20 3.92
C HIS A 79 -5.31 5.28 3.44
N PHE A 80 -6.15 4.83 4.38
CA PHE A 80 -7.30 3.98 4.05
C PHE A 80 -8.52 4.85 3.75
N PRO A 81 -9.18 4.66 2.59
CA PRO A 81 -10.44 5.34 2.32
C PRO A 81 -11.55 4.77 3.20
N LYS A 82 -12.62 5.53 3.35
CA LYS A 82 -13.76 5.10 4.16
C LYS A 82 -14.45 3.84 3.62
N ASP A 83 -14.33 3.59 2.34
CA ASP A 83 -14.90 2.43 1.66
C ASP A 83 -13.88 1.31 1.41
N TYR A 84 -12.73 1.34 2.08
CA TYR A 84 -11.79 0.22 2.10
C TYR A 84 -12.49 -1.02 2.70
N PRO A 85 -12.34 -2.23 2.18
CA PRO A 85 -11.41 -2.66 1.12
C PRO A 85 -11.99 -2.61 -0.31
N PHE A 86 -13.12 -1.99 -0.53
CA PHE A 86 -13.73 -1.91 -1.86
C PHE A 86 -12.99 -0.94 -2.77
N LYS A 87 -12.34 0.04 -2.19
CA LYS A 87 -11.39 0.91 -2.89
C LYS A 87 -9.99 0.70 -2.35
N PRO A 88 -8.96 0.91 -3.20
CA PRO A 88 -7.59 0.71 -2.75
C PRO A 88 -7.15 1.76 -1.75
N PRO A 89 -6.19 1.43 -0.86
CA PRO A 89 -5.56 2.42 -0.01
C PRO A 89 -4.68 3.35 -0.86
N LYS A 90 -4.45 4.55 -0.37
CA LYS A 90 -3.47 5.45 -0.95
C LYS A 90 -2.13 5.20 -0.30
N VAL A 91 -1.13 4.89 -1.10
CA VAL A 91 0.21 4.57 -0.62
C VAL A 91 1.20 5.50 -1.33
N MET A 92 2.07 6.13 -0.55
CA MET A 92 3.11 6.99 -1.12
C MET A 92 4.40 6.85 -0.33
N PHE A 93 5.52 7.02 -1.02
CA PHE A 93 6.83 7.06 -0.38
C PHE A 93 7.05 8.40 0.31
N LEU A 94 7.50 8.35 1.53
CA LEU A 94 7.99 9.52 2.25
C LEU A 94 9.50 9.69 2.04
N THR A 95 10.21 8.59 1.95
CA THR A 95 11.64 8.57 1.66
C THR A 95 11.87 8.70 0.16
N ARG A 96 12.82 9.53 -0.21
CA ARG A 96 13.18 9.73 -1.61
C ARG A 96 13.84 8.47 -2.17
N ILE A 97 13.44 8.07 -3.38
CA ILE A 97 13.96 6.88 -4.04
C ILE A 97 14.13 7.14 -5.55
N TYR A 98 15.20 6.61 -6.11
CA TYR A 98 15.46 6.69 -7.54
C TYR A 98 14.90 5.46 -8.24
N HIS A 99 13.71 5.60 -8.86
CA HIS A 99 12.98 4.46 -9.42
C HIS A 99 12.06 4.94 -10.54
N PRO A 100 11.98 4.20 -11.68
CA PRO A 100 11.15 4.63 -12.82
C PRO A 100 9.66 4.68 -12.53
N ASN A 101 9.16 3.89 -11.57
CA ASN A 101 7.75 3.81 -11.24
C ASN A 101 7.37 4.57 -9.97
N ILE A 102 8.30 5.33 -9.40
CA ILE A 102 8.06 6.12 -8.19
C ILE A 102 8.53 7.54 -8.45
N SER A 103 7.61 8.50 -8.31
CA SER A 103 7.92 9.90 -8.58
C SER A 103 8.68 10.55 -7.44
N SER A 104 9.23 11.74 -7.70
CA SER A 104 9.91 12.54 -6.67
C SER A 104 8.96 12.98 -5.55
N SER A 105 7.66 13.03 -5.82
CA SER A 105 6.64 13.33 -4.81
C SER A 105 6.21 12.11 -3.98
N GLY A 106 6.71 10.91 -4.30
CA GLY A 106 6.37 9.69 -3.60
C GLY A 106 5.25 8.87 -4.22
N ALA A 107 4.66 9.34 -5.32
CA ALA A 107 3.60 8.60 -6.00
C ALA A 107 4.14 7.29 -6.58
N ILE A 108 3.34 6.22 -6.50
CA ILE A 108 3.72 4.89 -6.97
C ILE A 108 2.81 4.50 -8.13
N CYS A 109 3.41 4.04 -9.23
CA CYS A 109 2.67 3.46 -10.34
C CYS A 109 2.71 1.94 -10.22
N ILE A 110 1.65 1.37 -9.65
CA ILE A 110 1.48 -0.07 -9.50
C ILE A 110 0.01 -0.42 -9.75
N ASP A 111 -0.22 -1.46 -10.55
CA ASP A 111 -1.55 -1.81 -11.05
C ASP A 111 -2.52 -2.23 -9.93
N ILE A 112 -2.03 -2.91 -8.90
CA ILE A 112 -2.88 -3.37 -7.79
C ILE A 112 -3.47 -2.21 -6.98
N LEU A 113 -2.87 -1.02 -7.04
CA LEU A 113 -3.42 0.17 -6.38
C LEU A 113 -4.36 0.96 -7.28
N LYS A 114 -4.61 0.47 -8.48
CA LYS A 114 -5.48 1.09 -9.49
C LYS A 114 -6.53 0.09 -9.95
N ASP A 115 -6.50 -0.27 -11.23
CA ASP A 115 -7.53 -1.08 -11.90
C ASP A 115 -7.55 -2.53 -11.44
N ASN A 116 -6.42 -3.06 -10.96
CA ASN A 116 -6.31 -4.44 -10.50
C ASN A 116 -6.49 -4.58 -8.99
N TRP A 117 -6.98 -3.55 -8.32
CA TRP A 117 -7.32 -3.65 -6.91
C TRP A 117 -8.50 -4.62 -6.70
N SER A 118 -8.41 -5.40 -5.64
CA SER A 118 -9.45 -6.34 -5.23
C SER A 118 -9.57 -6.33 -3.70
N PRO A 119 -10.79 -6.47 -3.15
CA PRO A 119 -10.96 -6.60 -1.70
C PRO A 119 -10.23 -7.80 -1.06
N ALA A 120 -9.80 -8.77 -1.87
CA ALA A 120 -8.99 -9.88 -1.40
C ALA A 120 -7.54 -9.49 -1.11
N LEU A 121 -7.08 -8.36 -1.61
CA LEU A 121 -5.73 -7.85 -1.35
C LEU A 121 -5.65 -7.23 0.04
N THR A 122 -4.50 -7.41 0.68
CA THR A 122 -4.21 -6.88 2.01
C THR A 122 -3.03 -5.92 1.94
N ILE A 123 -2.82 -5.15 3.00
CA ILE A 123 -1.63 -4.27 3.09
C ILE A 123 -0.35 -5.09 3.03
N SER A 124 -0.32 -6.29 3.64
CA SER A 124 0.84 -7.18 3.53
C SER A 124 1.17 -7.50 2.08
N LYS A 125 0.15 -7.83 1.28
CA LYS A 125 0.34 -8.12 -0.15
C LYS A 125 0.76 -6.88 -0.93
N VAL A 126 0.20 -5.72 -0.61
CA VAL A 126 0.59 -4.45 -1.22
C VAL A 126 2.07 -4.17 -0.97
N LEU A 127 2.53 -4.32 0.27
CA LEU A 127 3.93 -4.09 0.63
C LEU A 127 4.85 -5.07 -0.09
N LEU A 128 4.47 -6.35 -0.20
CA LEU A 128 5.24 -7.34 -0.94
C LEU A 128 5.31 -7.00 -2.43
N CYS A 129 4.22 -6.51 -3.01
CA CYS A 129 4.22 -6.08 -4.41
C CYS A 129 5.11 -4.87 -4.63
N ILE A 130 5.15 -3.94 -3.68
CA ILE A 130 6.06 -2.78 -3.75
C ILE A 130 7.51 -3.26 -3.65
N CYS A 131 7.82 -4.21 -2.77
CA CYS A 131 9.16 -4.80 -2.69
C CYS A 131 9.56 -5.46 -4.00
N SER A 132 8.65 -6.18 -4.65
CA SER A 132 8.89 -6.78 -5.96
C SER A 132 9.13 -5.72 -7.03
N LEU A 133 8.42 -4.60 -6.96
CA LEU A 133 8.61 -3.49 -7.89
C LEU A 133 10.00 -2.85 -7.72
N LEU A 134 10.51 -2.77 -6.49
CA LEU A 134 11.86 -2.28 -6.25
C LEU A 134 12.91 -3.21 -6.86
N ASP A 135 12.68 -4.51 -6.80
CA ASP A 135 13.59 -5.52 -7.33
C ASP A 135 13.48 -5.63 -8.85
N ASP A 136 12.28 -5.45 -9.40
CA ASP A 136 12.00 -5.58 -10.82
C ASP A 136 11.12 -4.41 -11.31
N PRO A 137 11.74 -3.26 -11.64
CA PRO A 137 10.99 -2.10 -12.15
C PRO A 137 10.28 -2.39 -13.47
N ASN A 138 9.19 -1.69 -13.71
CA ASN A 138 8.41 -1.77 -14.95
C ASN A 138 8.65 -0.53 -15.81
N PRO A 139 9.63 -0.57 -16.76
CA PRO A 139 9.94 0.58 -17.58
C PRO A 139 8.89 0.89 -18.65
N ASP A 140 7.95 -0.02 -18.88
CA ASP A 140 6.92 0.16 -19.93
C ASP A 140 5.81 1.12 -19.50
N ASP A 141 5.64 1.34 -18.18
CA ASP A 141 4.64 2.27 -17.64
C ASP A 141 5.29 3.17 -16.59
N PRO A 142 6.22 4.05 -17.01
CA PRO A 142 7.00 4.84 -16.07
C PRO A 142 6.29 6.09 -15.58
N LEU A 143 6.55 6.47 -14.33
CA LEU A 143 6.24 7.81 -13.82
C LEU A 143 7.38 8.79 -14.08
N VAL A 144 8.59 8.29 -14.23
CA VAL A 144 9.78 9.09 -14.51
C VAL A 144 10.44 8.53 -15.77
N PRO A 145 10.10 9.06 -16.95
CA PRO A 145 10.58 8.51 -18.22
C PRO A 145 12.11 8.50 -18.35
N ASP A 146 12.79 9.51 -17.83
CA ASP A 146 14.26 9.60 -17.89
C ASP A 146 14.92 8.43 -17.16
N ILE A 147 14.38 8.05 -15.99
CA ILE A 147 14.90 6.91 -15.24
C ILE A 147 14.61 5.61 -15.97
N ALA A 148 13.40 5.48 -16.55
CA ALA A 148 13.03 4.30 -17.33
C ALA A 148 13.94 4.14 -18.55
N GLU A 149 14.27 5.23 -19.21
CA GLU A 149 15.18 5.21 -20.36
C GLU A 149 16.58 4.75 -19.94
N LEU A 150 17.09 5.27 -18.84
CA LEU A 150 18.40 4.85 -18.32
C LEU A 150 18.39 3.37 -17.91
N PHE A 151 17.28 2.91 -17.29
CA PHE A 151 17.11 1.51 -16.91
C PHE A 151 17.20 0.58 -18.13
N ASN A 152 16.63 0.98 -19.25
CA ASN A 152 16.64 0.19 -20.49
C ASN A 152 17.96 0.29 -21.25
N SER A 153 18.57 1.47 -21.28
CA SER A 153 19.75 1.72 -22.12
C SER A 153 21.06 1.41 -21.41
N ASP A 154 21.16 1.67 -20.11
CA ASP A 154 22.37 1.45 -19.33
C ASP A 154 22.03 1.05 -17.90
N ARG A 155 21.83 -0.25 -17.70
CA ARG A 155 21.44 -0.82 -16.41
C ARG A 155 22.47 -0.55 -15.32
N GLU A 156 23.76 -0.57 -15.65
CA GLU A 156 24.81 -0.33 -14.67
C GLU A 156 24.79 1.12 -14.17
N ALA A 157 24.62 2.08 -15.07
CA ALA A 157 24.48 3.49 -14.68
C ALA A 157 23.24 3.69 -13.81
N TYR A 158 22.12 3.06 -14.16
CA TYR A 158 20.92 3.09 -13.34
C TYR A 158 21.19 2.53 -11.94
N ASN A 159 21.79 1.34 -11.85
CA ASN A 159 22.08 0.71 -10.57
C ASN A 159 23.01 1.57 -9.70
N THR A 160 24.01 2.20 -10.30
CA THR A 160 24.94 3.09 -9.61
C THR A 160 24.23 4.30 -9.04
N LYS A 161 23.39 4.97 -9.83
CA LYS A 161 22.64 6.14 -9.38
C LYS A 161 21.65 5.80 -8.27
N ALA A 162 20.92 4.69 -8.44
CA ALA A 162 19.96 4.24 -7.45
C ALA A 162 20.64 3.91 -6.13
N LYS A 163 21.78 3.24 -6.19
CA LYS A 163 22.56 2.89 -5.01
C LYS A 163 23.12 4.12 -4.30
N VAL A 164 23.66 5.08 -5.04
CA VAL A 164 24.20 6.32 -4.46
C VAL A 164 23.09 7.08 -3.73
N MET A 165 21.92 7.21 -4.34
CA MET A 165 20.79 7.90 -3.72
C MET A 165 20.24 7.15 -2.50
N THR A 166 20.29 5.83 -2.52
CA THR A 166 19.85 5.00 -1.38
C THR A 166 20.74 5.22 -0.15
N LEU A 167 22.04 5.40 -0.36
CA LEU A 167 23.02 5.54 0.72
C LEU A 167 23.17 6.98 1.22
N GLN A 168 22.48 7.94 0.60
CA GLN A 168 22.40 9.31 1.11
C GLN A 168 21.35 9.44 2.20
#